data_77834293f0a5c247b787a8315e1cd6cd
#
_entry.id   77834293f0a5c247b787a8315e1cd6cd
#
_cell.length_a   1.000
_cell.length_b   1.000
_cell.length_c   1.000
_cell.angle_alpha   90.00
_cell.angle_beta   90.00
_cell.angle_gamma   90.00
#
_symmetry.space_group_name_H-M   'P 1'
#
loop_
_entity.id
_entity.type
_entity.pdbx_description
1 polymer ?
#
loop_
_entity_poly.entity_id
_entity_poly.type
_entity_poly.pdbx_seq_one_letter_code
_entity_poly.pdbx_strand_id
1 'polypeptide(L)'
;MPPPAAAAAPVFAPGYAAPPAFGPRFAPGYTPYVAKKSNTGVVVAVAIFAIVAVAGGLVAAVALSGNHKRHVADAGYSSTYPTTTEKTTTEATTTATTTSAGETTTARTTERRTPASQPPSGPRSVAATGNNPLFGSPDYGLQNVPCSLSRWATDQNSVTRFFQSGIGCLDAMWSRMLGAVDLPFRSPNLSVPRSLSESSTPCGSGGTTTGVTPFYCSANNTIYMPMDRIELDVWGNHPGPYLSILAHEYGHHVQNMSGITEAFANQRYDAGADSAAGLELSRRMELEAQCFSGMFLGSASVSGGSVDKNIYNEAWNAQDRGDDYARNGKRDHGSAKHNISWWQHGATKNRNQQCNTWLSPSGDVS
;
A
#
# COMPACT_ATOMS: atom_id res chain seq x y z
N MET A 1 28.43 58.26 -5.66
CA MET A 1 28.24 56.84 -5.98
C MET A 1 26.77 56.64 -6.34
N PRO A 2 26.46 56.27 -7.58
CA PRO A 2 25.08 55.99 -7.96
C PRO A 2 24.64 54.62 -7.41
N PRO A 3 23.32 54.36 -7.17
CA PRO A 3 22.81 53.11 -6.64
C PRO A 3 22.87 52.00 -7.68
N PRO A 4 22.94 50.73 -7.26
CA PRO A 4 23.02 49.60 -8.20
C PRO A 4 21.68 49.36 -8.92
N ALA A 5 21.79 49.06 -10.22
CA ALA A 5 20.69 48.79 -11.10
C ALA A 5 19.92 47.53 -10.66
N ALA A 6 18.59 47.62 -10.65
CA ALA A 6 17.67 46.48 -10.41
C ALA A 6 17.77 45.46 -11.55
N ALA A 7 17.92 44.19 -11.19
CA ALA A 7 17.91 43.07 -12.13
C ALA A 7 16.53 42.93 -12.73
N ALA A 8 16.45 42.82 -14.05
CA ALA A 8 15.23 42.64 -14.81
C ALA A 8 14.69 41.21 -14.57
N ALA A 9 13.39 41.11 -14.30
CA ALA A 9 12.66 39.83 -14.23
C ALA A 9 12.59 39.16 -15.63
N PRO A 10 12.63 37.82 -15.69
CA PRO A 10 12.51 37.13 -16.96
C PRO A 10 11.09 37.27 -17.53
N VAL A 11 11.02 37.73 -18.78
CA VAL A 11 9.79 37.80 -19.57
C VAL A 11 9.43 36.39 -20.04
N PHE A 12 8.32 35.85 -19.56
CA PHE A 12 7.76 34.63 -20.12
C PHE A 12 7.08 34.91 -21.45
N ALA A 13 7.51 34.20 -22.50
CA ALA A 13 6.87 34.23 -23.80
C ALA A 13 5.45 33.64 -23.73
N PRO A 14 4.44 34.26 -24.35
CA PRO A 14 3.10 33.70 -24.44
C PRO A 14 3.04 32.69 -25.59
N GLY A 15 2.55 31.49 -25.36
CA GLY A 15 2.20 30.59 -26.44
C GLY A 15 2.49 29.10 -26.23
N TYR A 16 1.89 28.49 -25.22
CA TYR A 16 1.59 27.07 -25.29
C TYR A 16 0.07 26.90 -25.26
N ALA A 17 -0.49 26.59 -26.44
CA ALA A 17 -1.87 26.16 -26.56
C ALA A 17 -2.06 24.87 -25.76
N ALA A 18 -3.12 24.80 -24.93
CA ALA A 18 -3.52 23.60 -24.24
C ALA A 18 -3.69 22.45 -25.25
N PRO A 19 -3.18 21.24 -24.98
CA PRO A 19 -3.45 20.11 -25.84
C PRO A 19 -4.95 19.84 -25.86
N PRO A 20 -5.52 19.41 -27.02
CA PRO A 20 -6.92 19.13 -27.15
C PRO A 20 -7.34 18.03 -26.18
N ALA A 21 -8.49 18.21 -25.52
CA ALA A 21 -9.10 17.20 -24.68
C ALA A 21 -9.37 15.93 -25.52
N PHE A 22 -8.58 14.88 -25.30
CA PHE A 22 -8.84 13.57 -25.87
C PHE A 22 -9.99 12.91 -25.10
N GLY A 23 -11.21 13.09 -25.62
CA GLY A 23 -12.30 12.17 -25.28
C GLY A 23 -12.00 10.77 -25.83
N PRO A 24 -12.50 9.69 -25.22
CA PRO A 24 -12.28 8.34 -25.69
C PRO A 24 -12.90 8.17 -27.08
N ARG A 25 -12.07 8.16 -28.12
CA ARG A 25 -12.47 7.67 -29.43
C ARG A 25 -12.30 6.16 -29.41
N PHE A 26 -13.41 5.44 -29.29
CA PHE A 26 -13.45 4.01 -29.54
C PHE A 26 -13.00 3.78 -31.00
N ALA A 27 -11.95 2.98 -31.19
CA ALA A 27 -11.60 2.47 -32.51
C ALA A 27 -12.75 1.55 -32.97
N PRO A 28 -13.28 1.71 -34.20
CA PRO A 28 -14.30 0.81 -34.73
C PRO A 28 -13.67 -0.58 -34.94
N GLY A 29 -14.11 -1.59 -34.24
CA GLY A 29 -13.69 -2.98 -34.45
C GLY A 29 -13.46 -3.82 -33.19
N TYR A 30 -13.60 -3.30 -32.01
CA TYR A 30 -13.50 -4.13 -30.79
C TYR A 30 -14.89 -4.67 -30.43
N THR A 31 -15.16 -5.94 -30.78
CA THR A 31 -16.29 -6.67 -30.23
C THR A 31 -15.88 -7.14 -28.83
N PRO A 32 -16.65 -6.83 -27.77
CA PRO A 32 -16.37 -7.37 -26.44
C PRO A 32 -16.42 -8.90 -26.53
N TYR A 33 -15.43 -9.56 -25.94
CA TYR A 33 -15.40 -11.01 -25.80
C TYR A 33 -16.59 -11.42 -24.90
N VAL A 34 -17.63 -11.92 -25.53
CA VAL A 34 -18.76 -12.54 -24.81
C VAL A 34 -18.30 -13.96 -24.50
N ALA A 35 -18.03 -14.24 -23.22
CA ALA A 35 -17.72 -15.57 -22.75
C ALA A 35 -18.85 -16.52 -23.15
N LYS A 36 -18.52 -17.51 -23.98
CA LYS A 36 -19.45 -18.56 -24.41
C LYS A 36 -19.91 -19.32 -23.17
N LYS A 37 -21.20 -19.21 -22.80
CA LYS A 37 -21.78 -20.00 -21.72
C LYS A 37 -21.53 -21.47 -22.03
N SER A 38 -20.66 -22.12 -21.25
CA SER A 38 -20.47 -23.56 -21.25
C SER A 38 -21.66 -24.19 -20.57
N ASN A 39 -22.29 -25.15 -21.23
CA ASN A 39 -23.42 -25.96 -20.68
C ASN A 39 -22.96 -26.95 -19.61
N THR A 40 -21.77 -26.80 -19.05
CA THR A 40 -21.21 -27.68 -18.01
C THR A 40 -21.95 -27.58 -16.66
N GLY A 41 -22.77 -26.52 -16.48
CA GLY A 41 -23.54 -26.31 -15.23
C GLY A 41 -24.59 -27.37 -14.90
N VAL A 42 -25.11 -28.08 -15.89
CA VAL A 42 -26.19 -29.10 -15.67
C VAL A 42 -25.61 -30.42 -15.17
N VAL A 43 -24.41 -30.80 -15.60
CA VAL A 43 -23.78 -32.08 -15.18
C VAL A 43 -23.22 -31.96 -13.76
N VAL A 44 -22.76 -30.78 -13.35
CA VAL A 44 -22.24 -30.52 -11.99
C VAL A 44 -23.37 -30.48 -10.95
N ALA A 45 -24.56 -29.97 -11.31
CA ALA A 45 -25.71 -29.94 -10.39
C ALA A 45 -26.22 -31.34 -9.98
N VAL A 46 -26.19 -32.31 -10.89
CA VAL A 46 -26.63 -33.69 -10.59
C VAL A 46 -25.62 -34.43 -9.70
N ALA A 47 -24.32 -34.17 -9.85
CA ALA A 47 -23.27 -34.75 -9.01
C ALA A 47 -23.27 -34.20 -7.57
N ILE A 48 -23.60 -32.92 -7.38
CA ILE A 48 -23.68 -32.31 -6.06
C ILE A 48 -24.86 -32.82 -5.25
N PHE A 49 -26.01 -33.09 -5.88
CA PHE A 49 -27.17 -33.68 -5.19
C PHE A 49 -26.94 -35.11 -4.66
N ALA A 50 -26.13 -35.90 -5.35
CA ALA A 50 -25.79 -37.28 -4.90
C ALA A 50 -24.79 -37.25 -3.70
N ILE A 51 -23.89 -36.24 -3.61
CA ILE A 51 -22.92 -36.14 -2.52
C ILE A 51 -23.57 -35.59 -1.24
N VAL A 52 -24.53 -34.68 -1.36
CA VAL A 52 -25.23 -34.10 -0.20
C VAL A 52 -26.12 -35.14 0.51
N ALA A 53 -26.69 -36.13 -0.22
CA ALA A 53 -27.51 -37.20 0.36
C ALA A 53 -26.66 -38.20 1.18
N VAL A 54 -25.38 -38.41 0.84
CA VAL A 54 -24.48 -39.33 1.58
C VAL A 54 -23.81 -38.62 2.76
N ALA A 55 -23.56 -37.33 2.68
CA ALA A 55 -22.97 -36.54 3.76
C ALA A 55 -23.98 -36.19 4.89
N GLY A 56 -25.27 -36.09 4.58
CA GLY A 56 -26.32 -35.81 5.57
C GLY A 56 -26.54 -36.91 6.63
N GLY A 57 -26.09 -38.14 6.35
CA GLY A 57 -26.18 -39.26 7.29
C GLY A 57 -25.05 -39.34 8.32
N LEU A 58 -23.93 -38.62 8.11
CA LEU A 58 -22.75 -38.68 8.98
C LEU A 58 -22.63 -37.52 9.94
N VAL A 59 -23.37 -36.44 9.73
CA VAL A 59 -23.29 -35.20 10.57
C VAL A 59 -24.14 -35.30 11.85
N ALA A 60 -25.09 -36.25 11.93
CA ALA A 60 -25.93 -36.45 13.12
C ALA A 60 -25.19 -37.14 14.29
N ALA A 61 -23.99 -37.67 14.09
CA ALA A 61 -23.28 -38.48 15.11
C ALA A 61 -22.16 -37.71 15.85
N VAL A 62 -21.82 -36.45 15.48
CA VAL A 62 -20.70 -35.70 16.05
C VAL A 62 -21.14 -34.44 16.86
N ALA A 63 -22.44 -34.19 16.98
CA ALA A 63 -22.98 -33.01 17.65
C ALA A 63 -22.99 -33.06 19.19
N LEU A 64 -22.35 -34.05 19.82
CA LEU A 64 -22.34 -34.21 21.29
C LEU A 64 -20.94 -34.24 21.94
N SER A 65 -19.95 -33.55 21.40
CA SER A 65 -18.68 -33.42 22.13
C SER A 65 -18.00 -32.06 21.85
N GLY A 66 -17.95 -31.22 22.87
CA GLY A 66 -16.84 -30.33 23.07
C GLY A 66 -16.97 -28.91 22.52
N ASN A 67 -17.47 -28.05 23.37
CA ASN A 67 -17.38 -26.60 23.31
C ASN A 67 -15.91 -26.16 23.34
N HIS A 68 -15.26 -26.01 22.19
CA HIS A 68 -13.99 -25.30 22.06
C HIS A 68 -14.19 -24.08 21.15
N LYS A 69 -14.17 -22.90 21.79
CA LYS A 69 -14.06 -21.62 21.09
C LYS A 69 -12.78 -21.64 20.25
N ARG A 70 -12.90 -21.85 18.95
CA ARG A 70 -11.81 -21.59 17.99
C ARG A 70 -11.82 -20.11 17.70
N HIS A 71 -10.78 -19.41 18.20
CA HIS A 71 -10.44 -18.10 17.68
C HIS A 71 -10.04 -18.26 16.21
N VAL A 72 -10.87 -17.76 15.33
CA VAL A 72 -10.52 -17.62 13.92
C VAL A 72 -9.52 -16.47 13.86
N ALA A 73 -8.26 -16.79 13.55
CA ALA A 73 -7.25 -15.77 13.31
C ALA A 73 -7.64 -14.97 12.07
N ASP A 74 -7.82 -13.68 12.26
CA ASP A 74 -8.14 -12.70 11.24
C ASP A 74 -6.90 -12.48 10.36
N ALA A 75 -6.99 -12.81 9.06
CA ALA A 75 -5.97 -12.49 8.06
C ALA A 75 -6.19 -11.06 7.51
N GLY A 76 -6.55 -10.15 8.39
CA GLY A 76 -6.43 -8.72 8.16
C GLY A 76 -5.07 -8.26 8.67
N TYR A 77 -4.49 -7.29 8.03
CA TYR A 77 -3.25 -6.59 8.33
C TYR A 77 -2.92 -6.62 9.84
N SER A 78 -2.19 -7.63 10.30
CA SER A 78 -1.76 -7.73 11.69
C SER A 78 -0.49 -6.90 11.83
N SER A 79 -0.67 -5.62 12.12
CA SER A 79 0.41 -4.72 12.53
C SER A 79 0.91 -5.16 13.91
N THR A 80 1.85 -6.10 13.94
CA THR A 80 2.60 -6.42 15.14
C THR A 80 3.78 -5.44 15.23
N TYR A 81 3.53 -4.25 15.75
CA TYR A 81 4.61 -3.40 16.23
C TYR A 81 5.03 -3.92 17.62
N PRO A 82 6.34 -4.05 17.90
CA PRO A 82 6.81 -4.28 19.25
C PRO A 82 6.48 -3.04 20.08
N THR A 83 5.51 -3.15 20.96
CA THR A 83 5.25 -2.15 21.99
C THR A 83 6.41 -2.19 22.98
N THR A 84 7.30 -1.22 22.90
CA THR A 84 8.28 -0.97 23.95
C THR A 84 7.51 -0.45 25.16
N THR A 85 7.20 -1.33 26.08
CA THR A 85 6.61 -0.96 27.37
C THR A 85 7.71 -0.29 28.18
N GLU A 86 7.75 1.02 28.20
CA GLU A 86 8.49 1.75 29.23
C GLU A 86 7.83 1.45 30.57
N LYS A 87 8.53 0.70 31.38
CA LYS A 87 8.14 0.40 32.77
C LYS A 87 8.44 1.64 33.60
N THR A 88 7.44 2.50 33.77
CA THR A 88 7.50 3.60 34.76
C THR A 88 7.53 2.98 36.15
N THR A 89 8.71 2.93 36.73
CA THR A 89 8.89 2.58 38.14
C THR A 89 8.56 3.81 38.99
N THR A 90 7.39 3.83 39.59
CA THR A 90 7.03 4.82 40.64
C THR A 90 7.75 4.44 41.90
N GLU A 91 8.84 5.12 42.21
CA GLU A 91 9.44 5.03 43.53
C GLU A 91 8.61 5.82 44.55
N ALA A 92 8.14 5.11 45.56
CA ALA A 92 7.46 5.68 46.70
C ALA A 92 8.49 6.39 47.59
N THR A 93 8.34 7.69 47.81
CA THR A 93 9.12 8.49 48.75
C THR A 93 8.71 8.17 50.17
N THR A 94 9.57 7.52 50.90
CA THR A 94 9.43 7.38 52.37
C THR A 94 10.27 8.47 53.04
N THR A 95 9.62 9.41 53.68
CA THR A 95 10.23 10.47 54.46
C THR A 95 10.77 9.87 55.78
N ALA A 96 12.07 9.95 55.99
CA ALA A 96 12.65 9.76 57.32
C ALA A 96 13.48 11.00 57.66
N THR A 97 13.02 11.72 58.69
CA THR A 97 13.71 12.86 59.31
C THR A 97 14.76 12.33 60.27
N THR A 98 16.01 12.75 60.11
CA THR A 98 16.98 12.70 61.22
C THR A 98 17.95 13.89 61.08
N THR A 99 17.96 14.68 62.13
CA THR A 99 18.82 15.84 62.34
C THR A 99 20.18 15.37 62.86
N SER A 100 21.30 15.86 62.28
CA SER A 100 22.49 16.18 63.06
C SER A 100 23.51 16.99 62.26
N ALA A 101 24.13 17.90 62.96
CA ALA A 101 25.03 18.95 62.53
C ALA A 101 26.45 18.45 62.20
N GLY A 102 27.16 19.21 61.34
CA GLY A 102 28.60 19.30 61.43
C GLY A 102 29.38 19.14 60.14
N GLU A 103 30.05 20.22 59.85
CA GLU A 103 31.33 20.37 59.14
C GLU A 103 31.36 20.55 57.59
N THR A 104 31.83 21.70 57.27
CA THR A 104 32.23 22.26 56.00
C THR A 104 33.39 21.51 55.36
N THR A 105 33.23 20.98 54.18
CA THR A 105 34.34 20.72 53.25
C THR A 105 33.86 20.95 51.84
N THR A 106 34.41 21.99 51.20
CA THR A 106 34.12 22.38 49.81
C THR A 106 34.76 21.40 48.85
N ALA A 107 33.98 20.43 48.36
CA ALA A 107 34.34 19.58 47.24
C ALA A 107 33.59 20.08 46.02
N ARG A 108 34.33 20.69 45.08
CA ARG A 108 33.83 21.13 43.79
C ARG A 108 33.54 19.90 42.93
N THR A 109 32.33 19.40 43.00
CA THR A 109 31.88 18.32 42.10
C THR A 109 31.67 18.93 40.71
N THR A 110 32.57 18.60 39.78
CA THR A 110 32.41 18.92 38.37
C THR A 110 31.34 17.95 37.87
N GLU A 111 30.10 18.44 37.76
CA GLU A 111 29.04 17.70 37.09
C GLU A 111 29.49 17.49 35.64
N ARG A 112 29.80 16.26 35.30
CA ARG A 112 30.03 15.81 33.93
C ARG A 112 28.66 15.84 33.25
N ARG A 113 28.33 16.97 32.60
CA ARG A 113 27.19 17.06 31.68
C ARG A 113 27.36 15.97 30.63
N THR A 114 26.55 14.93 30.71
CA THR A 114 26.37 13.98 29.60
C THR A 114 25.89 14.82 28.41
N PRO A 115 26.55 14.77 27.25
CA PRO A 115 26.06 15.47 26.07
C PRO A 115 24.63 14.98 25.80
N ALA A 116 23.66 15.87 25.79
CA ALA A 116 22.33 15.55 25.31
C ALA A 116 22.50 14.97 23.89
N SER A 117 22.04 13.74 23.69
CA SER A 117 22.07 13.11 22.36
C SER A 117 21.35 14.04 21.40
N GLN A 118 22.08 14.65 20.49
CA GLN A 118 21.50 15.44 19.40
C GLN A 118 20.50 14.51 18.68
N PRO A 119 19.27 14.95 18.44
CA PRO A 119 18.34 14.17 17.64
C PRO A 119 19.01 13.84 16.30
N PRO A 120 18.87 12.61 15.77
CA PRO A 120 19.45 12.25 14.49
C PRO A 120 19.00 13.27 13.43
N SER A 121 19.96 13.86 12.73
CA SER A 121 19.72 14.80 11.64
C SER A 121 19.35 14.00 10.39
N GLY A 122 18.24 14.34 9.72
CA GLY A 122 17.82 13.73 8.44
C GLY A 122 16.30 13.64 8.32
N PRO A 123 15.82 13.30 7.11
CA PRO A 123 14.40 13.12 6.84
C PRO A 123 13.74 12.10 7.78
N ARG A 124 12.54 12.38 8.26
CA ARG A 124 11.80 11.52 9.18
C ARG A 124 10.37 11.32 8.71
N SER A 125 9.82 10.14 8.98
CA SER A 125 8.40 9.89 8.81
C SER A 125 7.57 10.81 9.71
N VAL A 126 6.40 11.21 9.22
CA VAL A 126 5.44 12.04 9.95
C VAL A 126 4.17 11.22 10.15
N ALA A 127 3.90 10.83 11.41
CA ALA A 127 2.72 10.03 11.75
C ALA A 127 1.43 10.86 11.61
N ALA A 128 1.00 11.06 10.36
CA ALA A 128 -0.22 11.76 9.99
C ALA A 128 -0.84 11.10 8.76
N THR A 129 -2.17 11.12 8.65
CA THR A 129 -2.92 10.69 7.47
C THR A 129 -3.14 11.88 6.52
N GLY A 130 -4.35 12.44 6.47
CA GLY A 130 -4.71 13.49 5.51
C GLY A 130 -3.87 14.77 5.54
N ASN A 131 -3.19 15.05 6.66
CA ASN A 131 -2.29 16.20 6.81
C ASN A 131 -0.80 15.81 6.67
N ASN A 132 -0.50 14.62 6.11
CA ASN A 132 0.88 14.20 5.87
C ASN A 132 1.57 15.17 4.90
N PRO A 133 2.88 15.49 5.09
CA PRO A 133 3.64 16.36 4.17
C PRO A 133 3.56 15.93 2.71
N LEU A 134 3.32 14.64 2.43
CA LEU A 134 3.13 14.11 1.09
C LEU A 134 2.00 14.80 0.32
N PHE A 135 1.00 15.37 1.03
CA PHE A 135 -0.15 16.08 0.46
C PHE A 135 -0.04 17.60 0.60
N GLY A 136 1.12 18.12 1.00
CA GLY A 136 1.30 19.53 1.39
C GLY A 136 1.19 20.55 0.27
N SER A 137 1.21 20.13 -1.02
CA SER A 137 1.06 21.02 -2.16
C SER A 137 0.23 20.38 -3.28
N PRO A 138 -0.61 21.16 -3.98
CA PRO A 138 -1.34 20.68 -5.16
C PRO A 138 -0.41 20.35 -6.34
N ASP A 139 0.83 20.81 -6.33
CA ASP A 139 1.81 20.58 -7.39
C ASP A 139 2.63 19.31 -7.21
N TYR A 140 2.58 18.68 -6.04
CA TYR A 140 3.30 17.45 -5.77
C TYR A 140 2.75 16.29 -6.58
N GLY A 141 3.64 15.61 -7.31
CA GLY A 141 3.34 14.45 -8.14
C GLY A 141 4.61 13.77 -8.62
N LEU A 142 4.46 12.60 -9.22
CA LEU A 142 5.60 11.85 -9.74
C LEU A 142 6.16 12.51 -11.00
N GLN A 143 7.48 12.59 -11.07
CA GLN A 143 8.16 13.01 -12.30
C GLN A 143 8.06 11.91 -13.36
N ASN A 144 7.89 12.32 -14.62
CA ASN A 144 7.92 11.40 -15.75
C ASN A 144 9.35 10.88 -15.93
N VAL A 145 9.56 9.59 -15.63
CA VAL A 145 10.86 8.92 -15.76
C VAL A 145 10.71 7.75 -16.75
N PRO A 146 11.55 7.65 -17.78
CA PRO A 146 11.52 6.50 -18.67
C PRO A 146 11.90 5.24 -17.90
N CYS A 147 11.01 4.25 -17.88
CA CYS A 147 11.21 2.98 -17.24
C CYS A 147 11.84 1.98 -18.19
N SER A 148 12.90 1.30 -17.78
CA SER A 148 13.52 0.20 -18.52
C SER A 148 13.15 -1.12 -17.87
N LEU A 149 11.97 -1.66 -18.20
CA LEU A 149 11.48 -2.92 -17.64
C LEU A 149 12.15 -4.10 -18.35
N SER A 150 12.50 -5.14 -17.57
CA SER A 150 12.86 -6.44 -18.12
C SER A 150 11.68 -7.06 -18.85
N ARG A 151 11.96 -7.85 -19.89
CA ARG A 151 10.90 -8.50 -20.66
C ARG A 151 10.07 -9.43 -19.76
N TRP A 152 8.75 -9.31 -19.85
CA TRP A 152 7.83 -10.20 -19.18
C TRP A 152 7.82 -11.60 -19.79
N ALA A 153 7.81 -12.61 -18.96
CA ALA A 153 7.41 -13.98 -19.25
C ALA A 153 6.95 -14.64 -17.97
N THR A 154 6.21 -15.74 -18.05
CA THR A 154 5.53 -16.35 -16.90
C THR A 154 6.40 -17.31 -16.08
N ASP A 155 7.68 -17.51 -16.45
CA ASP A 155 8.63 -18.25 -15.61
C ASP A 155 9.14 -17.39 -14.44
N GLN A 156 9.46 -18.03 -13.31
CA GLN A 156 9.84 -17.35 -12.07
C GLN A 156 11.01 -16.36 -12.24
N ASN A 157 12.01 -16.74 -13.04
CA ASN A 157 13.18 -15.87 -13.23
C ASN A 157 12.82 -14.60 -14.01
N SER A 158 11.97 -14.72 -15.03
CA SER A 158 11.50 -13.57 -15.82
C SER A 158 10.56 -12.69 -15.01
N VAL A 159 9.63 -13.27 -14.24
CA VAL A 159 8.74 -12.55 -13.32
C VAL A 159 9.58 -11.78 -12.29
N THR A 160 10.59 -12.42 -11.68
CA THR A 160 11.46 -11.76 -10.70
C THR A 160 12.21 -10.57 -11.31
N ARG A 161 12.83 -10.74 -12.50
CA ARG A 161 13.53 -9.64 -13.18
C ARG A 161 12.59 -8.51 -13.58
N PHE A 162 11.38 -8.83 -14.02
CA PHE A 162 10.38 -7.82 -14.37
C PHE A 162 10.01 -6.98 -13.15
N PHE A 163 9.64 -7.59 -12.03
CA PHE A 163 9.33 -6.88 -10.81
C PHE A 163 10.52 -6.12 -10.24
N GLN A 164 11.72 -6.69 -10.29
CA GLN A 164 12.94 -6.00 -9.86
C GLN A 164 13.18 -4.71 -10.66
N SER A 165 12.99 -4.77 -11.97
CA SER A 165 13.12 -3.59 -12.83
C SER A 165 11.98 -2.57 -12.60
N GLY A 166 10.77 -3.06 -12.27
CA GLY A 166 9.64 -2.22 -11.85
C GLY A 166 9.92 -1.45 -10.57
N ILE A 167 10.50 -2.12 -9.54
CA ILE A 167 10.93 -1.45 -8.29
C ILE A 167 11.95 -0.36 -8.62
N GLY A 168 12.97 -0.63 -9.43
CA GLY A 168 13.96 0.40 -9.79
C GLY A 168 13.33 1.65 -10.43
N CYS A 169 12.26 1.47 -11.20
CA CYS A 169 11.52 2.58 -11.77
C CYS A 169 10.69 3.34 -10.73
N LEU A 170 9.99 2.62 -9.86
CA LEU A 170 9.22 3.18 -8.74
C LEU A 170 10.15 3.96 -7.78
N ASP A 171 11.31 3.39 -7.45
CA ASP A 171 12.35 4.04 -6.63
C ASP A 171 12.80 5.37 -7.24
N ALA A 172 13.05 5.40 -8.56
CA ALA A 172 13.49 6.61 -9.25
C ALA A 172 12.46 7.75 -9.19
N MET A 173 11.17 7.44 -9.14
CA MET A 173 10.09 8.43 -9.04
C MET A 173 9.81 8.83 -7.58
N TRP A 174 9.62 7.85 -6.70
CA TRP A 174 9.19 8.10 -5.33
C TRP A 174 10.32 8.64 -4.42
N SER A 175 11.59 8.26 -4.67
CA SER A 175 12.70 8.84 -3.90
C SER A 175 12.79 10.36 -4.06
N ARG A 176 12.54 10.85 -5.28
CA ARG A 176 12.52 12.30 -5.58
C ARG A 176 11.33 12.98 -4.91
N MET A 177 10.15 12.33 -4.95
CA MET A 177 8.93 12.89 -4.37
C MET A 177 9.04 12.97 -2.84
N LEU A 178 9.47 11.89 -2.19
CA LEU A 178 9.66 11.86 -0.74
C LEU A 178 10.77 12.83 -0.30
N GLY A 179 11.89 12.90 -1.04
CA GLY A 179 12.96 13.86 -0.77
C GLY A 179 12.54 15.31 -0.92
N ALA A 180 11.62 15.62 -1.85
CA ALA A 180 11.10 16.98 -2.05
C ALA A 180 10.27 17.49 -0.85
N VAL A 181 9.79 16.58 0.01
CA VAL A 181 8.96 16.91 1.19
C VAL A 181 9.64 16.49 2.51
N ASP A 182 10.97 16.29 2.46
CA ASP A 182 11.81 15.90 3.61
C ASP A 182 11.32 14.62 4.33
N LEU A 183 10.76 13.68 3.57
CA LEU A 183 10.38 12.35 4.04
C LEU A 183 11.47 11.33 3.72
N PRO A 184 11.67 10.30 4.56
CA PRO A 184 12.70 9.30 4.36
C PRO A 184 12.42 8.43 3.14
N PHE A 185 13.48 7.96 2.50
CA PHE A 185 13.41 6.99 1.41
C PHE A 185 14.37 5.83 1.64
N ARG A 186 13.88 4.63 1.34
CA ARG A 186 14.67 3.41 1.15
C ARG A 186 13.94 2.51 0.15
N SER A 187 14.66 1.76 -0.66
CA SER A 187 14.05 0.77 -1.54
C SER A 187 13.46 -0.40 -0.75
N PRO A 188 12.30 -0.94 -1.14
CA PRO A 188 11.80 -2.17 -0.53
C PRO A 188 12.60 -3.39 -1.02
N ASN A 189 12.63 -4.44 -0.18
CA ASN A 189 13.03 -5.76 -0.66
C ASN A 189 11.92 -6.37 -1.53
N LEU A 190 12.28 -7.32 -2.39
CA LEU A 190 11.34 -8.08 -3.22
C LEU A 190 11.47 -9.57 -2.95
N SER A 191 10.34 -10.24 -2.80
CA SER A 191 10.24 -11.70 -2.71
C SER A 191 9.23 -12.21 -3.75
N VAL A 192 9.69 -13.10 -4.64
CA VAL A 192 8.86 -13.70 -5.71
C VAL A 192 8.92 -15.24 -5.60
N PRO A 193 8.32 -15.82 -4.56
CA PRO A 193 8.26 -17.27 -4.43
C PRO A 193 7.27 -17.87 -5.43
N ARG A 194 7.40 -19.17 -5.73
CA ARG A 194 6.40 -19.87 -6.55
C ARG A 194 5.06 -19.95 -5.85
N SER A 195 5.10 -20.17 -4.55
CA SER A 195 3.93 -20.19 -3.68
C SER A 195 4.21 -19.40 -2.41
N LEU A 196 3.17 -18.78 -1.85
CA LEU A 196 3.28 -18.09 -0.57
C LEU A 196 3.74 -19.02 0.56
N SER A 197 3.38 -20.31 0.49
CA SER A 197 3.82 -21.32 1.47
C SER A 197 5.34 -21.54 1.51
N GLU A 198 6.06 -21.16 0.47
CA GLU A 198 7.52 -21.21 0.41
C GLU A 198 8.19 -20.01 1.11
N SER A 199 7.40 -19.03 1.55
CA SER A 199 7.92 -17.80 2.17
C SER A 199 7.72 -17.81 3.69
N SER A 200 8.77 -17.43 4.43
CA SER A 200 8.65 -17.01 5.82
C SER A 200 8.53 -15.49 5.85
N THR A 201 7.46 -14.98 6.44
CA THR A 201 7.19 -13.55 6.54
C THR A 201 6.71 -13.17 7.93
N PRO A 202 7.22 -12.08 8.53
CA PRO A 202 6.77 -11.62 9.85
C PRO A 202 5.34 -11.02 9.82
N CYS A 203 4.78 -10.75 8.64
CA CYS A 203 3.43 -10.19 8.49
C CYS A 203 2.32 -11.25 8.39
N GLY A 204 2.61 -12.47 8.68
CA GLY A 204 1.68 -13.59 8.67
C GLY A 204 2.32 -14.84 8.11
N SER A 205 1.96 -16.01 8.65
CA SER A 205 2.44 -17.26 8.11
C SER A 205 1.80 -17.54 6.76
N GLY A 206 2.60 -17.89 5.77
CA GLY A 206 2.13 -18.39 4.46
C GLY A 206 1.30 -19.66 4.54
N GLY A 207 0.71 -20.00 5.70
CA GLY A 207 -0.13 -21.16 5.91
C GLY A 207 -1.55 -20.93 5.42
N THR A 208 -1.98 -21.73 4.49
CA THR A 208 -3.38 -22.18 4.18
C THR A 208 -4.51 -21.14 4.11
N THR A 209 -4.30 -19.85 4.19
CA THR A 209 -5.38 -18.89 4.00
C THR A 209 -5.66 -18.72 2.50
N THR A 210 -6.71 -19.39 2.05
CA THR A 210 -7.35 -19.09 0.76
C THR A 210 -7.72 -17.61 0.77
N GLY A 211 -7.05 -16.82 -0.07
CA GLY A 211 -7.38 -15.41 -0.23
C GLY A 211 -6.24 -14.39 0.00
N VAL A 212 -5.03 -14.82 0.35
CA VAL A 212 -3.89 -13.91 0.43
C VAL A 212 -3.43 -13.54 -0.98
N THR A 213 -3.51 -12.26 -1.29
CA THR A 213 -3.01 -11.62 -2.52
C THR A 213 -1.52 -11.25 -2.35
N PRO A 214 -0.82 -10.73 -3.35
CA PRO A 214 0.42 -9.99 -3.15
C PRO A 214 0.27 -8.96 -2.03
N PHE A 215 1.35 -8.65 -1.31
CA PHE A 215 1.29 -7.72 -0.17
C PHE A 215 2.65 -7.09 0.13
N TYR A 216 2.62 -5.89 0.70
CA TYR A 216 3.77 -5.26 1.33
C TYR A 216 3.80 -5.59 2.83
N CYS A 217 4.96 -6.01 3.32
CA CYS A 217 5.20 -6.27 4.75
C CYS A 217 6.08 -5.16 5.35
N SER A 218 5.49 -4.31 6.16
CA SER A 218 6.20 -3.19 6.81
C SER A 218 7.25 -3.65 7.82
N ALA A 219 7.04 -4.79 8.47
CA ALA A 219 7.93 -5.33 9.50
C ALA A 219 9.34 -5.69 8.98
N ASN A 220 9.47 -6.08 7.70
CA ASN A 220 10.75 -6.38 7.07
C ASN A 220 11.00 -5.60 5.77
N ASN A 221 10.15 -4.61 5.47
CA ASN A 221 10.27 -3.75 4.30
C ASN A 221 10.31 -4.55 2.97
N THR A 222 9.43 -5.53 2.82
CA THR A 222 9.45 -6.45 1.68
C THR A 222 8.10 -6.47 0.95
N ILE A 223 8.13 -6.36 -0.38
CA ILE A 223 7.00 -6.64 -1.25
C ILE A 223 7.03 -8.12 -1.61
N TYR A 224 5.96 -8.85 -1.29
CA TYR A 224 5.78 -10.25 -1.61
C TYR A 224 4.85 -10.39 -2.81
N MET A 225 5.37 -11.00 -3.89
CA MET A 225 4.67 -11.22 -5.17
C MET A 225 4.64 -12.73 -5.48
N PRO A 226 3.92 -13.57 -4.69
CA PRO A 226 3.88 -15.01 -4.92
C PRO A 226 3.23 -15.33 -6.27
N MET A 227 3.85 -16.20 -7.07
CA MET A 227 3.39 -16.49 -8.43
C MET A 227 2.02 -17.15 -8.47
N ASP A 228 1.67 -17.93 -7.44
CA ASP A 228 0.34 -18.56 -7.29
C ASP A 228 -0.75 -17.56 -6.86
N ARG A 229 -0.43 -16.26 -6.70
CA ARG A 229 -1.32 -15.19 -6.23
C ARG A 229 -1.42 -13.99 -7.16
N ILE A 230 -0.66 -13.96 -8.23
CA ILE A 230 -0.70 -12.87 -9.22
C ILE A 230 -1.59 -13.17 -10.44
N GLU A 231 -2.43 -14.21 -10.38
CA GLU A 231 -3.43 -14.54 -11.41
C GLU A 231 -2.80 -14.79 -12.80
N LEU A 232 -1.70 -15.57 -12.85
CA LEU A 232 -1.01 -15.92 -14.11
C LEU A 232 -1.90 -16.66 -15.11
N ASP A 233 -2.90 -17.42 -14.63
CA ASP A 233 -3.89 -18.12 -15.43
C ASP A 233 -4.91 -17.17 -16.06
N VAL A 234 -5.13 -16.00 -15.48
CA VAL A 234 -6.06 -14.97 -15.98
C VAL A 234 -5.38 -14.03 -16.96
N TRP A 235 -4.23 -13.47 -16.58
CA TRP A 235 -3.58 -12.39 -17.35
C TRP A 235 -2.45 -12.87 -18.25
N GLY A 236 -1.88 -14.06 -18.02
CA GLY A 236 -0.87 -14.68 -18.90
C GLY A 236 0.28 -13.74 -19.26
N ASN A 237 0.41 -13.44 -20.55
CA ASN A 237 1.49 -12.60 -21.08
C ASN A 237 1.14 -11.10 -21.16
N HIS A 238 0.19 -10.62 -20.37
CA HIS A 238 -0.17 -9.20 -20.27
C HIS A 238 0.51 -8.56 -19.06
N PRO A 239 1.63 -7.83 -19.21
CA PRO A 239 2.42 -7.32 -18.07
C PRO A 239 1.76 -6.17 -17.32
N GLY A 240 0.82 -5.44 -17.92
CA GLY A 240 0.19 -4.27 -17.30
C GLY A 240 -0.49 -4.52 -15.96
N PRO A 241 -1.34 -5.56 -15.80
CA PRO A 241 -1.96 -5.92 -14.53
C PRO A 241 -0.93 -6.19 -13.42
N TYR A 242 0.12 -6.95 -13.72
CA TYR A 242 1.16 -7.28 -12.74
C TYR A 242 1.97 -6.07 -12.30
N LEU A 243 2.26 -5.16 -13.24
CA LEU A 243 2.94 -3.90 -12.94
C LEU A 243 2.07 -3.00 -12.05
N SER A 244 0.76 -3.00 -12.29
CA SER A 244 -0.19 -2.25 -11.47
C SER A 244 -0.29 -2.81 -10.05
N ILE A 245 -0.29 -4.14 -9.88
CA ILE A 245 -0.25 -4.79 -8.56
C ILE A 245 1.05 -4.42 -7.83
N LEU A 246 2.21 -4.56 -8.49
CA LEU A 246 3.49 -4.15 -7.90
C LEU A 246 3.47 -2.69 -7.44
N ALA A 247 2.92 -1.81 -8.26
CA ALA A 247 2.84 -0.38 -7.93
C ALA A 247 1.87 -0.08 -6.78
N HIS A 248 0.81 -0.89 -6.61
CA HIS A 248 -0.08 -0.82 -5.47
C HIS A 248 0.65 -1.20 -4.16
N GLU A 249 1.35 -2.34 -4.16
CA GLU A 249 2.13 -2.78 -3.00
C GLU A 249 3.27 -1.80 -2.67
N TYR A 250 3.83 -1.18 -3.71
CA TYR A 250 4.78 -0.08 -3.53
C TYR A 250 4.10 1.17 -2.94
N GLY A 251 2.84 1.41 -3.23
CA GLY A 251 2.02 2.45 -2.58
C GLY A 251 1.97 2.26 -1.07
N HIS A 252 1.75 1.03 -0.57
CA HIS A 252 1.83 0.71 0.85
C HIS A 252 3.23 0.94 1.44
N HIS A 253 4.28 0.68 0.66
CA HIS A 253 5.65 1.02 1.06
C HIS A 253 5.83 2.54 1.23
N VAL A 254 5.30 3.37 0.32
CA VAL A 254 5.31 4.84 0.43
C VAL A 254 4.55 5.30 1.67
N GLN A 255 3.36 4.75 1.93
CA GLN A 255 2.57 5.03 3.13
C GLN A 255 3.34 4.71 4.42
N ASN A 256 4.10 3.61 4.42
CA ASN A 256 4.94 3.25 5.56
C ASN A 256 6.10 4.23 5.76
N MET A 257 6.84 4.57 4.70
CA MET A 257 7.95 5.52 4.79
C MET A 257 7.50 6.93 5.18
N SER A 258 6.36 7.38 4.67
CA SER A 258 5.82 8.72 4.98
C SER A 258 5.25 8.83 6.41
N GLY A 259 4.95 7.70 7.08
CA GLY A 259 4.34 7.65 8.41
C GLY A 259 2.81 7.57 8.39
N ILE A 260 2.20 7.52 7.21
CA ILE A 260 0.74 7.32 7.06
C ILE A 260 0.32 5.99 7.70
N THR A 261 1.08 4.90 7.48
CA THR A 261 0.78 3.57 8.06
C THR A 261 0.74 3.61 9.58
N GLU A 262 1.66 4.33 10.23
CA GLU A 262 1.66 4.48 11.71
C GLU A 262 0.41 5.21 12.19
N ALA A 263 0.08 6.34 11.58
CA ALA A 263 -1.12 7.09 11.94
C ALA A 263 -2.42 6.30 11.70
N PHE A 264 -2.50 5.58 10.58
CA PHE A 264 -3.60 4.69 10.25
C PHE A 264 -3.76 3.59 11.30
N ALA A 265 -2.67 2.91 11.68
CA ALA A 265 -2.71 1.83 12.67
C ALA A 265 -3.28 2.31 14.00
N ASN A 266 -2.84 3.48 14.48
CA ASN A 266 -3.34 4.09 15.71
C ASN A 266 -4.83 4.45 15.60
N GLN A 267 -5.23 5.13 14.54
CA GLN A 267 -6.63 5.52 14.31
C GLN A 267 -7.55 4.29 14.19
N ARG A 268 -7.10 3.24 13.48
CA ARG A 268 -7.87 2.02 13.31
C ARG A 268 -8.00 1.22 14.61
N TYR A 269 -6.95 1.22 15.44
CA TYR A 269 -6.99 0.61 16.76
C TYR A 269 -8.03 1.32 17.65
N ASP A 270 -8.01 2.64 17.72
CA ASP A 270 -8.93 3.45 18.52
C ASP A 270 -10.37 3.32 18.04
N ALA A 271 -10.59 3.22 16.73
CA ALA A 271 -11.92 3.03 16.12
C ALA A 271 -12.47 1.62 16.31
N GLY A 272 -11.63 0.64 16.62
CA GLY A 272 -11.94 -0.79 16.57
C GLY A 272 -11.81 -1.33 15.14
N ALA A 273 -10.89 -2.26 14.94
CA ALA A 273 -10.46 -2.74 13.61
C ALA A 273 -11.58 -3.24 12.70
N ASP A 274 -12.61 -3.89 13.28
CA ASP A 274 -13.77 -4.46 12.58
C ASP A 274 -15.03 -3.59 12.68
N SER A 275 -14.94 -2.40 13.29
CA SER A 275 -16.03 -1.43 13.29
C SER A 275 -16.22 -0.81 11.90
N ALA A 276 -17.38 -0.20 11.65
CA ALA A 276 -17.63 0.51 10.40
C ALA A 276 -16.59 1.62 10.15
N ALA A 277 -16.16 2.33 11.21
CA ALA A 277 -15.11 3.35 11.14
C ALA A 277 -13.72 2.73 10.87
N GLY A 278 -13.37 1.63 11.54
CA GLY A 278 -12.10 0.93 11.31
C GLY A 278 -11.99 0.35 9.90
N LEU A 279 -13.08 -0.20 9.36
CA LEU A 279 -13.15 -0.68 7.97
C LEU A 279 -13.07 0.47 6.96
N GLU A 280 -13.68 1.65 7.25
CA GLU A 280 -13.53 2.82 6.41
C GLU A 280 -12.07 3.30 6.36
N LEU A 281 -11.37 3.33 7.49
CA LEU A 281 -9.95 3.67 7.52
C LEU A 281 -9.13 2.69 6.66
N SER A 282 -9.45 1.39 6.69
CA SER A 282 -8.80 0.40 5.82
C SER A 282 -9.05 0.71 4.35
N ARG A 283 -10.28 0.98 3.95
CA ARG A 283 -10.59 1.37 2.55
C ARG A 283 -9.85 2.62 2.11
N ARG A 284 -9.69 3.63 2.98
CA ARG A 284 -8.90 4.83 2.70
C ARG A 284 -7.44 4.50 2.41
N MET A 285 -6.85 3.63 3.22
CA MET A 285 -5.48 3.13 3.06
C MET A 285 -5.29 2.43 1.71
N GLU A 286 -6.18 1.50 1.37
CA GLU A 286 -6.14 0.71 0.14
C GLU A 286 -6.35 1.57 -1.12
N LEU A 287 -7.37 2.43 -1.10
CA LEU A 287 -7.69 3.27 -2.26
C LEU A 287 -6.65 4.38 -2.50
N GLU A 288 -5.93 4.81 -1.47
CA GLU A 288 -4.77 5.69 -1.64
C GLU A 288 -3.62 4.96 -2.35
N ALA A 289 -3.28 3.73 -1.91
CA ALA A 289 -2.28 2.90 -2.59
C ALA A 289 -2.67 2.60 -4.04
N GLN A 290 -3.97 2.38 -4.29
CA GLN A 290 -4.52 2.21 -5.63
C GLN A 290 -4.34 3.47 -6.50
N CYS A 291 -4.58 4.65 -5.94
CA CYS A 291 -4.34 5.93 -6.62
C CYS A 291 -2.84 6.13 -6.92
N PHE A 292 -1.95 5.80 -5.99
CA PHE A 292 -0.49 5.86 -6.19
C PHE A 292 -0.02 4.91 -7.30
N SER A 293 -0.61 3.71 -7.40
CA SER A 293 -0.40 2.80 -8.53
C SER A 293 -0.76 3.47 -9.85
N GLY A 294 -1.92 4.13 -9.92
CA GLY A 294 -2.34 4.89 -11.09
C GLY A 294 -1.35 6.01 -11.44
N MET A 295 -0.91 6.82 -10.46
CA MET A 295 0.09 7.88 -10.67
C MET A 295 1.36 7.34 -11.33
N PHE A 296 1.86 6.20 -10.85
CA PHE A 296 3.04 5.56 -11.41
C PHE A 296 2.84 5.17 -12.88
N LEU A 297 1.77 4.43 -13.18
CA LEU A 297 1.49 3.96 -14.56
C LEU A 297 1.28 5.14 -15.50
N GLY A 298 0.55 6.17 -15.06
CA GLY A 298 0.34 7.41 -15.83
C GLY A 298 1.65 8.12 -16.14
N SER A 299 2.53 8.29 -15.14
CA SER A 299 3.84 8.96 -15.30
C SER A 299 4.81 8.15 -16.16
N ALA A 300 4.86 6.82 -15.97
CA ALA A 300 5.77 5.95 -16.72
C ALA A 300 5.37 5.84 -18.20
N SER A 301 4.08 5.84 -18.53
CA SER A 301 3.58 5.63 -19.90
C SER A 301 3.87 6.77 -20.86
N VAL A 302 4.10 7.98 -20.35
CA VAL A 302 4.37 9.18 -21.18
C VAL A 302 5.87 9.47 -21.34
N SER A 303 6.74 8.65 -20.75
CA SER A 303 8.18 8.93 -20.61
C SER A 303 9.04 8.32 -21.74
N GLY A 304 8.45 7.57 -22.67
CA GLY A 304 9.17 6.93 -23.79
C GLY A 304 10.01 5.70 -23.38
N GLY A 305 9.74 5.09 -22.22
CA GLY A 305 10.39 3.86 -21.76
C GLY A 305 9.65 2.60 -22.17
N SER A 306 9.86 1.50 -21.42
CA SER A 306 9.23 0.19 -21.67
C SER A 306 7.74 0.16 -21.34
N VAL A 307 7.24 1.08 -20.49
CA VAL A 307 5.80 1.20 -20.19
C VAL A 307 5.13 1.92 -21.36
N ASP A 308 4.81 1.15 -22.38
CA ASP A 308 4.15 1.66 -23.56
C ASP A 308 2.62 1.77 -23.37
N LYS A 309 1.95 2.23 -24.42
CA LYS A 309 0.49 2.38 -24.41
C LYS A 309 -0.24 1.05 -24.22
N ASN A 310 0.34 -0.08 -24.63
CA ASN A 310 -0.30 -1.39 -24.47
C ASN A 310 -0.27 -1.79 -23.00
N ILE A 311 0.88 -1.73 -22.34
CA ILE A 311 1.04 -2.01 -20.90
C ILE A 311 0.14 -1.08 -20.07
N TYR A 312 0.09 0.21 -20.44
CA TYR A 312 -0.81 1.15 -19.76
C TYR A 312 -2.28 0.78 -19.90
N ASN A 313 -2.73 0.43 -21.12
CA ASN A 313 -4.12 0.04 -21.37
C ASN A 313 -4.48 -1.29 -20.72
N GLU A 314 -3.56 -2.26 -20.66
CA GLU A 314 -3.74 -3.50 -19.93
C GLU A 314 -3.95 -3.22 -18.43
N ALA A 315 -3.11 -2.38 -17.83
CA ALA A 315 -3.26 -1.96 -16.43
C ALA A 315 -4.58 -1.21 -16.23
N TRP A 316 -4.95 -0.28 -17.11
CA TRP A 316 -6.21 0.48 -17.03
C TRP A 316 -7.45 -0.41 -16.99
N ASN A 317 -7.45 -1.50 -17.75
CA ASN A 317 -8.58 -2.42 -17.86
C ASN A 317 -8.61 -3.52 -16.79
N ALA A 318 -7.58 -3.60 -15.94
CA ALA A 318 -7.43 -4.65 -14.93
C ALA A 318 -7.76 -4.18 -13.50
N GLN A 319 -8.45 -3.05 -13.33
CA GLN A 319 -8.70 -2.46 -12.01
C GLN A 319 -10.03 -2.90 -11.38
N ASP A 320 -10.73 -3.86 -11.98
CA ASP A 320 -11.98 -4.41 -11.48
C ASP A 320 -11.73 -5.36 -10.29
N ARG A 321 -11.42 -4.77 -9.13
CA ARG A 321 -11.07 -5.41 -7.86
C ARG A 321 -11.84 -4.72 -6.74
N GLY A 322 -11.97 -5.38 -5.61
CA GLY A 322 -12.54 -4.76 -4.43
C GLY A 322 -13.51 -5.67 -3.68
N ASP A 323 -14.19 -5.05 -2.72
CA ASP A 323 -15.08 -5.71 -1.77
C ASP A 323 -16.28 -6.42 -2.41
N ASP A 324 -16.64 -6.08 -3.64
CA ASP A 324 -17.72 -6.73 -4.39
C ASP A 324 -17.40 -8.21 -4.66
N TYR A 325 -16.12 -8.58 -4.63
CA TYR A 325 -15.61 -9.94 -4.84
C TYR A 325 -15.06 -10.60 -3.57
N ALA A 326 -15.15 -9.92 -2.42
CA ALA A 326 -14.62 -10.40 -1.15
C ALA A 326 -15.36 -11.66 -0.68
N ARG A 327 -14.66 -12.79 -0.59
CA ARG A 327 -15.24 -14.08 -0.16
C ARG A 327 -15.51 -14.16 1.35
N ASN A 328 -14.82 -13.34 2.14
CA ASN A 328 -14.94 -13.29 3.60
C ASN A 328 -15.99 -12.29 4.11
N GLY A 329 -16.63 -11.54 3.20
CA GLY A 329 -17.62 -10.51 3.53
C GLY A 329 -17.06 -9.27 4.22
N LYS A 330 -15.74 -9.16 4.40
CA LYS A 330 -15.13 -7.91 4.89
C LYS A 330 -15.12 -6.86 3.78
N ARG A 331 -15.42 -5.63 4.17
CA ARG A 331 -15.46 -4.47 3.26
C ARG A 331 -14.36 -3.48 3.65
N ASP A 332 -13.12 -3.89 3.38
CA ASP A 332 -11.90 -3.19 3.79
C ASP A 332 -11.04 -2.66 2.62
N HIS A 333 -11.40 -2.97 1.36
CA HIS A 333 -10.68 -2.54 0.15
C HIS A 333 -11.43 -1.53 -0.72
N GLY A 334 -12.68 -1.21 -0.38
CA GLY A 334 -13.58 -0.40 -1.20
C GLY A 334 -14.21 -1.19 -2.35
N SER A 335 -15.29 -0.64 -2.92
CA SER A 335 -15.97 -1.28 -4.05
C SER A 335 -15.09 -1.31 -5.32
N ALA A 336 -15.36 -2.24 -6.23
CA ALA A 336 -14.68 -2.31 -7.52
C ALA A 336 -14.77 -0.97 -8.29
N LYS A 337 -15.92 -0.30 -8.22
CA LYS A 337 -16.11 1.03 -8.80
C LYS A 337 -15.12 2.05 -8.23
N HIS A 338 -14.90 2.07 -6.91
CA HIS A 338 -13.98 3.02 -6.28
C HIS A 338 -12.53 2.65 -6.57
N ASN A 339 -12.16 1.36 -6.59
CA ASN A 339 -10.85 0.92 -7.02
C ASN A 339 -10.52 1.41 -8.44
N ILE A 340 -11.41 1.20 -9.40
CA ILE A 340 -11.28 1.71 -10.77
C ILE A 340 -11.12 3.23 -10.76
N SER A 341 -12.02 3.94 -10.06
CA SER A 341 -12.06 5.41 -10.07
C SER A 341 -10.79 6.03 -9.48
N TRP A 342 -10.32 5.53 -8.33
CA TRP A 342 -9.11 6.05 -7.68
C TRP A 342 -7.86 5.76 -8.49
N TRP A 343 -7.73 4.57 -9.07
CA TRP A 343 -6.62 4.27 -9.95
C TRP A 343 -6.60 5.19 -11.17
N GLN A 344 -7.72 5.32 -11.86
CA GLN A 344 -7.85 6.19 -13.04
C GLN A 344 -7.62 7.66 -12.69
N HIS A 345 -8.06 8.08 -11.50
CA HIS A 345 -7.81 9.43 -11.00
C HIS A 345 -6.31 9.67 -10.83
N GLY A 346 -5.60 8.76 -10.17
CA GLY A 346 -4.14 8.80 -10.04
C GLY A 346 -3.44 8.87 -11.41
N ALA A 347 -3.82 7.96 -12.33
CA ALA A 347 -3.22 7.85 -13.67
C ALA A 347 -3.39 9.12 -14.52
N THR A 348 -4.50 9.83 -14.35
CA THR A 348 -4.82 11.01 -15.15
C THR A 348 -4.36 12.32 -14.54
N LYS A 349 -4.36 12.41 -13.20
CA LYS A 349 -4.03 13.65 -12.48
C LYS A 349 -2.56 13.72 -12.09
N ASN A 350 -1.98 12.60 -11.67
CA ASN A 350 -0.61 12.54 -11.16
C ASN A 350 -0.32 13.63 -10.11
N ARG A 351 -1.16 13.71 -9.07
CA ARG A 351 -1.02 14.67 -7.97
C ARG A 351 -1.29 13.96 -6.64
N ASN A 352 -0.33 14.02 -5.71
CA ASN A 352 -0.46 13.39 -4.40
C ASN A 352 -1.71 13.86 -3.66
N GLN A 353 -1.96 15.19 -3.65
CA GLN A 353 -3.12 15.76 -3.00
C GLN A 353 -4.44 15.23 -3.56
N GLN A 354 -4.47 14.86 -4.84
CA GLN A 354 -5.63 14.24 -5.50
C GLN A 354 -5.80 12.76 -5.10
N CYS A 355 -4.79 12.12 -4.51
CA CYS A 355 -4.85 10.78 -3.96
C CYS A 355 -5.13 10.77 -2.44
N ASN A 356 -5.39 11.92 -1.82
CA ASN A 356 -5.66 12.02 -0.39
C ASN A 356 -7.06 11.50 -0.05
N THR A 357 -7.20 10.19 0.09
CA THR A 357 -8.46 9.52 0.44
C THR A 357 -8.94 9.86 1.84
N TRP A 358 -8.03 10.31 2.74
CA TRP A 358 -8.34 10.63 4.13
C TRP A 358 -9.26 11.83 4.28
N LEU A 359 -9.18 12.79 3.37
CA LEU A 359 -10.01 13.99 3.34
C LEU A 359 -11.20 13.87 2.39
N SER A 360 -11.35 12.77 1.66
CA SER A 360 -12.47 12.52 0.78
C SER A 360 -13.75 12.16 1.56
N PRO A 361 -14.94 12.46 1.04
CA PRO A 361 -16.18 11.99 1.61
C PRO A 361 -16.23 10.46 1.77
N SER A 362 -16.89 9.94 2.81
CA SER A 362 -17.01 8.49 3.05
C SER A 362 -17.65 7.74 1.87
N GLY A 363 -18.53 8.41 1.11
CA GLY A 363 -19.16 7.85 -0.08
C GLY A 363 -18.18 7.57 -1.23
N ASP A 364 -17.01 8.23 -1.26
CA ASP A 364 -15.99 8.06 -2.30
C ASP A 364 -15.01 6.92 -1.98
N VAL A 365 -15.12 6.34 -0.78
CA VAL A 365 -14.26 5.26 -0.27
C VAL A 365 -15.06 4.05 0.22
N SER A 366 -16.35 3.94 -0.14
CA SER A 366 -17.26 2.87 0.31
C SER A 366 -17.20 1.61 -0.58
#